data_97124196831fc649c72839e72f0f4167
#
_entry.id   97124196831fc649c72839e72f0f4167
#
_cell.length_a   1.000
_cell.length_b   1.000
_cell.length_c   1.000
_cell.angle_alpha   90.00
_cell.angle_beta   90.00
_cell.angle_gamma   90.00
#
_symmetry.space_group_name_H-M   'P 1'
#
loop_
_entity.id
_entity.type
_entity.pdbx_description
1 polymer ?
#
loop_
_entity_poly.entity_id
_entity_poly.type
_entity_poly.pdbx_seq_one_letter_code
_entity_poly.pdbx_strand_id
1 'polypeptide(L)'
;MELKIINIENCYGIGKIKDTFLNFSQVNSCLLYAQNGVFKTSFAKSLTDLINNEMPKDHFYPNRESKIEIEFNGNKISKENVAVFHSYDEKFSSEDSVTNFMAKSELKQRYDNILSELEKEKKALLKSLKSGFDSVFDYEKEIKTIFKNKSFYEILDNHLTDIENSEEHYSFKYHDIFDKLGKVKDFVNENRDLIEQYFNKYKELLSLSKVFKHTEIGDFGTNHANDLKKALENGRFFKANHANIEKFINANKELRAFKDAISGDNTLLIELLNYDSFREKVLFSYLKQSIQNVRSLVGLYREKKPEIEEIIKQANKDQKEWESVIKIFNQRFLVPFKVELQNQKDILLNEETAQFGFIFSDDNQDVNVQKEDLQKHLSGGEKRALYILQILFEIEARKRSDKLQLLVFDDISDSFDYRNKYAIIEYLNDLQECGQFKLLVMTHNFDFYRTLASRLNIPRE
;
A
#
# COMPACT_ATOMS: atom_id res chain seq x y z
N MET A 1 -23.02 2.95 34.00
CA MET A 1 -22.24 3.24 32.78
C MET A 1 -23.19 3.40 31.65
N GLU A 2 -23.09 4.49 30.89
CA GLU A 2 -24.12 4.84 29.90
C GLU A 2 -23.51 5.54 28.67
N LEU A 3 -24.17 5.33 27.53
CA LEU A 3 -24.07 6.20 26.36
C LEU A 3 -25.24 7.17 26.41
N LYS A 4 -24.96 8.45 26.64
CA LYS A 4 -25.97 9.49 26.75
C LYS A 4 -26.05 10.28 25.45
N ILE A 5 -27.22 10.28 24.83
CA ILE A 5 -27.55 11.08 23.66
C ILE A 5 -28.23 12.35 24.17
N ILE A 6 -27.48 13.43 24.23
CA ILE A 6 -28.02 14.73 24.67
C ILE A 6 -28.87 15.35 23.56
N ASN A 7 -28.34 15.35 22.35
CA ASN A 7 -29.03 15.83 21.16
C ASN A 7 -28.46 15.21 19.88
N ILE A 8 -29.33 14.75 19.01
CA ILE A 8 -29.04 14.47 17.59
C ILE A 8 -30.17 15.13 16.80
N GLU A 9 -29.84 16.02 15.87
CA GLU A 9 -30.82 16.76 15.07
C GLU A 9 -30.30 16.93 13.64
N ASN A 10 -31.12 16.53 12.66
CA ASN A 10 -30.80 16.62 11.22
C ASN A 10 -29.52 15.92 10.80
N CYS A 11 -29.26 14.70 11.30
CA CYS A 11 -28.05 13.92 10.98
C CYS A 11 -28.45 12.69 10.16
N TYR A 12 -28.01 12.58 8.91
CA TYR A 12 -28.25 11.42 8.03
C TYR A 12 -29.71 10.97 7.95
N GLY A 13 -30.65 11.93 7.98
CA GLY A 13 -32.08 11.65 7.99
C GLY A 13 -32.71 11.40 9.38
N ILE A 14 -31.93 11.36 10.44
CA ILE A 14 -32.46 11.39 11.81
C ILE A 14 -32.97 12.80 12.07
N GLY A 15 -34.30 12.93 12.24
CA GLY A 15 -34.91 14.22 12.51
C GLY A 15 -34.50 14.78 13.85
N LYS A 16 -34.79 14.04 14.95
CA LYS A 16 -34.45 14.47 16.30
C LYS A 16 -34.49 13.34 17.32
N ILE A 17 -33.43 13.23 18.12
CA ILE A 17 -33.36 12.40 19.32
C ILE A 17 -32.80 13.28 20.44
N LYS A 18 -33.44 13.29 21.60
CA LYS A 18 -33.01 14.09 22.76
C LYS A 18 -33.12 13.29 24.05
N ASP A 19 -32.23 13.59 24.97
CA ASP A 19 -32.27 13.15 26.37
C ASP A 19 -32.51 11.63 26.53
N THR A 20 -31.83 10.83 25.69
CA THR A 20 -31.93 9.37 25.66
C THR A 20 -30.61 8.76 26.11
N PHE A 21 -30.69 7.63 26.78
CA PHE A 21 -29.46 6.91 27.18
C PHE A 21 -29.58 5.41 26.97
N LEU A 22 -28.43 4.77 26.72
CA LEU A 22 -28.28 3.32 26.71
C LEU A 22 -27.44 2.92 27.93
N ASN A 23 -27.97 2.03 28.75
CA ASN A 23 -27.36 1.64 30.02
C ASN A 23 -26.60 0.33 29.93
N PHE A 24 -25.33 0.33 30.38
CA PHE A 24 -24.44 -0.85 30.42
C PHE A 24 -24.10 -1.29 31.84
N SER A 25 -24.91 -0.90 32.85
CA SER A 25 -24.58 -1.17 34.25
C SER A 25 -24.85 -2.61 34.67
N GLN A 26 -25.83 -3.27 34.08
CA GLN A 26 -26.20 -4.64 34.41
C GLN A 26 -25.44 -5.66 33.53
N VAL A 27 -25.31 -5.37 32.23
CA VAL A 27 -24.62 -6.21 31.26
C VAL A 27 -23.72 -5.32 30.42
N ASN A 28 -22.54 -5.81 30.06
CA ASN A 28 -21.59 -5.05 29.24
C ASN A 28 -22.04 -4.81 27.79
N SER A 29 -23.21 -5.27 27.42
CA SER A 29 -23.72 -5.22 26.05
C SER A 29 -25.14 -4.70 25.97
N CYS A 30 -25.43 -3.93 24.93
CA CYS A 30 -26.75 -3.48 24.54
C CYS A 30 -27.02 -3.92 23.10
N LEU A 31 -28.16 -4.58 22.88
CA LEU A 31 -28.58 -5.05 21.56
C LEU A 31 -29.79 -4.26 21.09
N LEU A 32 -29.70 -3.70 19.89
CA LEU A 32 -30.79 -3.00 19.23
C LEU A 32 -31.23 -3.76 17.98
N TYR A 33 -32.44 -4.34 18.06
CA TYR A 33 -33.08 -4.91 16.89
C TYR A 33 -34.02 -3.89 16.27
N ALA A 34 -33.83 -3.62 14.99
CA ALA A 34 -34.79 -2.79 14.24
C ALA A 34 -34.76 -3.16 12.75
N GLN A 35 -35.93 -3.05 12.08
CA GLN A 35 -36.03 -3.31 10.65
C GLN A 35 -35.15 -2.34 9.83
N ASN A 36 -34.94 -2.67 8.56
CA ASN A 36 -34.25 -1.78 7.65
C ASN A 36 -35.00 -0.45 7.47
N GLY A 37 -34.23 0.65 7.31
CA GLY A 37 -34.83 2.00 7.19
C GLY A 37 -35.08 2.73 8.51
N VAL A 38 -34.77 2.15 9.66
CA VAL A 38 -35.00 2.76 10.99
C VAL A 38 -33.69 3.38 11.56
N PHE A 39 -32.94 4.05 10.71
CA PHE A 39 -31.82 4.91 11.06
C PHE A 39 -30.65 4.28 11.86
N LYS A 40 -30.52 2.96 11.99
CA LYS A 40 -29.37 2.30 12.65
C LYS A 40 -28.03 2.77 12.05
N THR A 41 -27.90 2.60 10.75
CA THR A 41 -26.70 3.01 10.00
C THR A 41 -26.51 4.53 10.02
N SER A 42 -27.58 5.32 10.03
CA SER A 42 -27.51 6.78 10.20
C SER A 42 -26.91 7.16 11.55
N PHE A 43 -27.30 6.47 12.61
CA PHE A 43 -26.73 6.64 13.93
C PHE A 43 -25.26 6.25 13.98
N ALA A 44 -24.91 5.10 13.44
CA ALA A 44 -23.50 4.65 13.35
C ALA A 44 -22.64 5.65 12.57
N LYS A 45 -23.09 6.16 11.42
CA LYS A 45 -22.40 7.19 10.64
C LYS A 45 -22.24 8.50 11.41
N SER A 46 -23.28 8.94 12.12
CA SER A 46 -23.21 10.14 12.96
C SER A 46 -22.17 10.01 14.07
N LEU A 47 -22.02 8.82 14.66
CA LEU A 47 -20.97 8.53 15.63
C LEU A 47 -19.57 8.56 14.97
N THR A 48 -19.45 7.99 13.78
CA THR A 48 -18.19 7.98 13.02
C THR A 48 -17.71 9.39 12.71
N ASP A 49 -18.59 10.26 12.23
CA ASP A 49 -18.25 11.67 11.95
C ASP A 49 -17.81 12.37 13.24
N LEU A 50 -18.56 12.19 14.32
CA LEU A 50 -18.24 12.81 15.61
C LEU A 50 -16.87 12.35 16.14
N ILE A 51 -16.54 11.07 16.02
CA ILE A 51 -15.23 10.50 16.37
C ILE A 51 -14.10 11.13 15.53
N ASN A 52 -14.40 11.46 14.26
CA ASN A 52 -13.46 12.10 13.34
C ASN A 52 -13.41 13.63 13.48
N ASN A 53 -14.15 14.22 14.45
CA ASN A 53 -14.34 15.66 14.61
C ASN A 53 -14.99 16.32 13.36
N GLU A 54 -15.83 15.57 12.66
CA GLU A 54 -16.62 16.04 11.53
C GLU A 54 -18.06 16.25 11.98
N MET A 55 -18.77 17.18 11.33
CA MET A 55 -20.21 17.38 11.58
C MET A 55 -21.01 16.53 10.60
N PRO A 56 -21.87 15.62 11.09
CA PRO A 56 -22.77 14.88 10.24
C PRO A 56 -23.75 15.82 9.51
N LYS A 57 -24.06 15.51 8.25
CA LYS A 57 -24.95 16.33 7.41
C LYS A 57 -26.21 15.54 7.03
N ASP A 58 -27.32 16.25 6.89
CA ASP A 58 -28.51 15.68 6.28
C ASP A 58 -28.34 15.68 4.76
N HIS A 59 -28.22 14.52 4.15
CA HIS A 59 -28.05 14.39 2.70
C HIS A 59 -29.32 14.72 1.91
N PHE A 60 -30.50 14.56 2.51
CA PHE A 60 -31.77 14.86 1.86
C PHE A 60 -32.16 16.35 1.98
N TYR A 61 -31.72 16.98 3.07
CA TYR A 61 -32.00 18.39 3.34
C TYR A 61 -30.73 19.15 3.70
N PRO A 62 -29.86 19.42 2.73
CA PRO A 62 -28.52 19.97 2.97
C PRO A 62 -28.50 21.37 3.61
N ASN A 63 -29.65 22.09 3.57
CA ASN A 63 -29.78 23.42 4.16
C ASN A 63 -30.18 23.37 5.66
N ARG A 64 -30.44 22.19 6.22
CA ARG A 64 -30.73 22.06 7.63
C ARG A 64 -29.45 22.05 8.43
N GLU A 65 -29.44 22.83 9.50
CA GLU A 65 -28.33 22.80 10.47
C GLU A 65 -28.39 21.50 11.26
N SER A 66 -27.30 20.73 11.23
CA SER A 66 -27.16 19.51 12.02
C SER A 66 -26.60 19.83 13.39
N LYS A 67 -27.09 19.13 14.41
CA LYS A 67 -26.57 19.24 15.78
C LYS A 67 -26.37 17.83 16.33
N ILE A 68 -25.22 17.59 16.95
CA ILE A 68 -24.93 16.33 17.59
C ILE A 68 -24.15 16.56 18.88
N GLU A 69 -24.64 15.96 19.96
CA GLU A 69 -23.97 15.97 21.27
C GLU A 69 -24.25 14.63 21.95
N ILE A 70 -23.20 13.85 22.12
CA ILE A 70 -23.24 12.51 22.69
C ILE A 70 -22.06 12.35 23.62
N GLU A 71 -22.31 11.73 24.77
CA GLU A 71 -21.30 11.44 25.78
C GLU A 71 -21.27 9.93 26.08
N PHE A 72 -20.08 9.41 26.29
CA PHE A 72 -19.89 8.07 26.81
C PHE A 72 -19.25 8.15 28.19
N ASN A 73 -19.97 7.67 29.19
CA ASN A 73 -19.58 7.70 30.60
C ASN A 73 -19.15 9.10 31.08
N GLY A 74 -19.89 10.13 30.69
CA GLY A 74 -19.64 11.53 31.04
C GLY A 74 -18.50 12.21 30.27
N ASN A 75 -17.89 11.52 29.30
CA ASN A 75 -16.85 12.07 28.44
C ASN A 75 -17.34 12.25 27.01
N LYS A 76 -16.84 13.27 26.33
CA LYS A 76 -17.07 13.44 24.89
C LYS A 76 -16.55 12.22 24.13
N ILE A 77 -17.28 11.88 23.06
CA ILE A 77 -16.88 10.80 22.14
C ILE A 77 -15.61 11.19 21.38
N SER A 78 -14.68 10.25 21.31
CA SER A 78 -13.41 10.37 20.59
C SER A 78 -12.94 9.02 20.09
N LYS A 79 -11.94 9.00 19.22
CA LYS A 79 -11.27 7.75 18.75
C LYS A 79 -10.71 6.89 19.89
N GLU A 80 -10.40 7.49 21.03
CA GLU A 80 -9.84 6.77 22.18
C GLU A 80 -10.88 5.98 22.97
N ASN A 81 -12.12 6.45 23.03
CA ASN A 81 -13.17 5.85 23.87
C ASN A 81 -14.31 5.18 23.12
N VAL A 82 -14.44 5.41 21.81
CA VAL A 82 -15.47 4.77 20.98
C VAL A 82 -14.89 4.32 19.64
N ALA A 83 -15.28 3.11 19.22
CA ALA A 83 -15.05 2.62 17.86
C ALA A 83 -16.36 2.18 17.21
N VAL A 84 -16.52 2.48 15.93
CA VAL A 84 -17.71 2.12 15.14
C VAL A 84 -17.30 1.22 13.99
N PHE A 85 -17.95 0.06 13.89
CA PHE A 85 -17.76 -0.94 12.84
C PHE A 85 -19.05 -1.07 12.04
N HIS A 86 -18.99 -0.71 10.76
CA HIS A 86 -20.12 -0.80 9.83
C HIS A 86 -20.26 -2.22 9.28
N SER A 87 -21.37 -2.48 8.59
CA SER A 87 -21.64 -3.81 7.99
C SER A 87 -20.58 -4.23 6.99
N TYR A 88 -20.07 -3.29 6.21
CA TYR A 88 -18.94 -3.44 5.30
C TYR A 88 -18.40 -2.06 4.92
N ASP A 89 -17.10 -1.90 4.97
CA ASP A 89 -16.42 -0.68 4.55
C ASP A 89 -15.20 -1.05 3.69
N GLU A 90 -15.30 -0.78 2.37
CA GLU A 90 -14.19 -1.02 1.43
C GLU A 90 -12.97 -0.12 1.70
N LYS A 91 -13.20 1.03 2.36
CA LYS A 91 -12.14 1.99 2.70
C LYS A 91 -11.49 1.68 4.05
N PHE A 92 -12.07 0.75 4.82
CA PHE A 92 -11.47 0.32 6.07
C PHE A 92 -10.16 -0.38 5.75
N SER A 93 -9.04 0.34 5.86
CA SER A 93 -7.74 -0.19 5.51
C SER A 93 -7.15 -0.97 6.69
N SER A 94 -6.62 -2.14 6.38
CA SER A 94 -5.86 -2.95 7.34
C SER A 94 -4.58 -2.25 7.80
N GLU A 95 -4.12 -1.27 7.02
CA GLU A 95 -2.91 -0.50 7.30
C GLU A 95 -3.02 0.28 8.60
N ASP A 96 -4.11 1.03 8.76
CA ASP A 96 -4.35 1.78 9.99
C ASP A 96 -4.57 0.85 11.19
N SER A 97 -5.31 -0.23 11.01
CA SER A 97 -5.59 -1.20 12.07
C SER A 97 -4.35 -1.96 12.49
N VAL A 98 -3.54 -2.43 11.55
CA VAL A 98 -2.31 -3.15 11.83
C VAL A 98 -1.25 -2.22 12.41
N THR A 99 -1.09 -1.02 11.89
CA THR A 99 -0.16 -0.02 12.43
C THR A 99 -0.57 0.40 13.85
N ASN A 100 -1.88 0.58 14.10
CA ASN A 100 -2.40 0.87 15.44
C ASN A 100 -2.20 -0.29 16.41
N PHE A 101 -2.27 -1.53 15.92
CA PHE A 101 -2.03 -2.72 16.72
C PHE A 101 -0.56 -2.86 17.13
N MET A 102 0.37 -2.45 16.27
CA MET A 102 1.81 -2.67 16.45
C MET A 102 2.46 -1.83 17.53
N ALA A 103 1.93 -0.65 17.81
CA ALA A 103 2.61 0.30 18.66
C ALA A 103 1.75 0.72 19.86
N LYS A 104 2.32 0.73 21.06
CA LYS A 104 1.79 1.55 22.14
C LYS A 104 1.62 2.98 21.63
N SER A 105 0.59 3.69 22.07
CA SER A 105 0.26 5.04 21.60
C SER A 105 1.47 5.97 21.50
N GLU A 106 2.41 5.90 22.46
CA GLU A 106 3.66 6.67 22.46
C GLU A 106 4.65 6.23 21.37
N LEU A 107 4.81 4.92 21.14
CA LEU A 107 5.70 4.40 20.10
C LEU A 107 5.17 4.77 18.72
N LYS A 108 3.86 4.71 18.56
CA LYS A 108 3.20 5.14 17.33
C LYS A 108 3.44 6.63 17.05
N GLN A 109 3.23 7.49 18.04
CA GLN A 109 3.48 8.93 17.87
C GLN A 109 4.93 9.22 17.48
N ARG A 110 5.90 8.56 18.15
CA ARG A 110 7.31 8.70 17.79
C ARG A 110 7.59 8.26 16.36
N TYR A 111 7.04 7.13 15.98
CA TYR A 111 7.18 6.58 14.63
C TYR A 111 6.54 7.49 13.56
N ASP A 112 5.31 7.94 13.78
CA ASP A 112 4.59 8.84 12.88
C ASP A 112 5.31 10.19 12.72
N ASN A 113 5.94 10.69 13.78
CA ASN A 113 6.77 11.90 13.70
C ASN A 113 7.99 11.68 12.81
N ILE A 114 8.71 10.57 13.01
CA ILE A 114 9.87 10.22 12.18
C ILE A 114 9.47 10.07 10.71
N LEU A 115 8.38 9.35 10.44
CA LEU A 115 7.86 9.19 9.08
C LEU A 115 7.48 10.53 8.46
N SER A 116 6.83 11.40 9.21
CA SER A 116 6.45 12.73 8.72
C SER A 116 7.67 13.57 8.32
N GLU A 117 8.76 13.49 9.08
CA GLU A 117 10.03 14.14 8.74
C GLU A 117 10.64 13.55 7.46
N LEU A 118 10.71 12.22 7.37
CA LEU A 118 11.23 11.51 6.19
C LEU A 118 10.38 11.77 4.94
N GLU A 119 9.06 11.73 5.06
CA GLU A 119 8.13 12.02 3.96
C GLU A 119 8.24 13.48 3.46
N LYS A 120 8.54 14.42 4.35
CA LYS A 120 8.79 15.81 3.96
C LYS A 120 10.04 15.93 3.07
N GLU A 121 11.16 15.31 3.49
CA GLU A 121 12.39 15.30 2.71
C GLU A 121 12.22 14.51 1.40
N LYS A 122 11.52 13.38 1.43
CA LYS A 122 11.18 12.60 0.23
C LYS A 122 10.36 13.43 -0.76
N LYS A 123 9.33 14.15 -0.30
CA LYS A 123 8.54 15.05 -1.15
C LYS A 123 9.40 16.17 -1.75
N ALA A 124 10.37 16.71 -1.00
CA ALA A 124 11.31 17.69 -1.51
C ALA A 124 12.18 17.12 -2.62
N LEU A 125 12.73 15.91 -2.44
CA LEU A 125 13.48 15.19 -3.47
C LEU A 125 12.63 14.94 -4.72
N LEU A 126 11.45 14.35 -4.56
CA LEU A 126 10.57 14.03 -5.70
C LEU A 126 10.12 15.30 -6.45
N LYS A 127 9.91 16.41 -5.75
CA LYS A 127 9.62 17.70 -6.38
C LYS A 127 10.82 18.25 -7.17
N SER A 128 12.03 18.13 -6.62
CA SER A 128 13.28 18.53 -7.30
C SER A 128 13.50 17.72 -8.57
N LEU A 129 13.29 16.41 -8.52
CA LEU A 129 13.38 15.54 -9.69
C LEU A 129 12.35 15.87 -10.77
N LYS A 130 11.12 16.21 -10.39
CA LYS A 130 10.05 16.60 -11.35
C LYS A 130 10.30 17.95 -12.03
N SER A 131 11.02 18.86 -11.39
CA SER A 131 11.34 20.17 -11.98
C SER A 131 12.43 20.10 -13.06
N GLY A 132 13.23 19.04 -13.05
CA GLY A 132 14.33 18.83 -14.02
C GLY A 132 13.98 17.91 -15.19
N PHE A 133 12.91 17.14 -15.11
CA PHE A 133 12.52 16.10 -16.06
C PHE A 133 11.01 15.98 -16.25
N ASP A 134 10.61 14.99 -17.06
CA ASP A 134 9.23 14.70 -17.42
C ASP A 134 8.31 14.69 -16.19
N SER A 135 7.37 15.63 -16.13
CA SER A 135 6.41 15.80 -15.02
C SER A 135 5.49 14.57 -14.78
N VAL A 136 5.52 13.60 -15.69
CA VAL A 136 4.70 12.39 -15.69
C VAL A 136 5.44 11.19 -15.10
N PHE A 137 6.75 11.31 -14.79
CA PHE A 137 7.55 10.21 -14.30
C PHE A 137 7.36 9.98 -12.80
N ASP A 138 6.93 8.77 -12.42
CA ASP A 138 6.76 8.36 -11.03
C ASP A 138 8.04 7.64 -10.53
N TYR A 139 8.97 8.43 -10.01
CA TYR A 139 10.26 7.94 -9.50
C TYR A 139 10.10 6.90 -8.39
N GLU A 140 9.16 7.10 -7.48
CA GLU A 140 8.97 6.19 -6.35
C GLU A 140 8.52 4.81 -6.81
N LYS A 141 7.52 4.77 -7.69
CA LYS A 141 7.04 3.53 -8.27
C LYS A 141 8.12 2.81 -9.06
N GLU A 142 8.92 3.57 -9.80
CA GLU A 142 10.00 3.01 -10.63
C GLU A 142 11.12 2.42 -9.78
N ILE A 143 11.56 3.12 -8.74
CA ILE A 143 12.55 2.64 -7.78
C ILE A 143 12.07 1.36 -7.11
N LYS A 144 10.83 1.33 -6.62
CA LYS A 144 10.24 0.12 -6.01
C LYS A 144 10.15 -1.06 -6.98
N THR A 145 9.91 -0.79 -8.26
CA THR A 145 9.83 -1.83 -9.29
C THR A 145 11.20 -2.46 -9.58
N ILE A 146 12.24 -1.66 -9.60
CA ILE A 146 13.62 -2.11 -9.86
C ILE A 146 14.18 -2.88 -8.65
N PHE A 147 14.04 -2.29 -7.46
CA PHE A 147 14.63 -2.81 -6.22
C PHE A 147 13.55 -3.49 -5.35
N LYS A 148 13.00 -4.57 -5.85
CA LYS A 148 11.93 -5.34 -5.19
C LYS A 148 12.25 -5.58 -3.71
N ASN A 149 11.23 -5.46 -2.84
CA ASN A 149 11.27 -5.78 -1.41
C ASN A 149 12.23 -4.93 -0.54
N LYS A 150 12.57 -3.71 -0.98
CA LYS A 150 13.33 -2.76 -0.15
C LYS A 150 12.59 -1.45 -0.02
N SER A 151 12.75 -0.80 1.13
CA SER A 151 12.19 0.52 1.34
C SER A 151 12.89 1.57 0.46
N PHE A 152 12.15 2.61 0.08
CA PHE A 152 12.70 3.72 -0.72
C PHE A 152 13.95 4.33 -0.06
N TYR A 153 13.92 4.48 1.26
CA TYR A 153 15.03 5.03 2.05
C TYR A 153 16.23 4.11 2.09
N GLU A 154 16.02 2.80 2.28
CA GLU A 154 17.08 1.80 2.25
C GLU A 154 17.75 1.69 0.88
N ILE A 155 16.98 1.81 -0.19
CA ILE A 155 17.53 1.78 -1.55
C ILE A 155 18.49 2.96 -1.74
N LEU A 156 18.07 4.17 -1.39
CA LEU A 156 18.90 5.36 -1.49
C LEU A 156 20.12 5.28 -0.57
N ASP A 157 19.98 4.74 0.64
CA ASP A 157 21.07 4.56 1.58
C ASP A 157 22.12 3.57 1.06
N ASN A 158 21.69 2.43 0.54
CA ASN A 158 22.56 1.38 0.03
C ASN A 158 23.29 1.79 -1.26
N HIS A 159 22.67 2.62 -2.09
CA HIS A 159 23.21 3.02 -3.39
C HIS A 159 23.69 4.48 -3.45
N LEU A 160 23.83 5.15 -2.31
CA LEU A 160 24.27 6.56 -2.29
C LEU A 160 25.58 6.76 -3.03
N THR A 161 26.57 5.87 -2.81
CA THR A 161 27.89 5.93 -3.47
C THR A 161 27.76 5.72 -4.98
N ASP A 162 26.91 4.80 -5.42
CA ASP A 162 26.69 4.54 -6.84
C ASP A 162 26.00 5.75 -7.51
N ILE A 163 25.07 6.38 -6.82
CA ILE A 163 24.39 7.62 -7.27
C ILE A 163 25.42 8.76 -7.37
N GLU A 164 26.29 8.92 -6.37
CA GLU A 164 27.32 9.96 -6.36
C GLU A 164 28.36 9.80 -7.47
N ASN A 165 28.72 8.56 -7.78
CA ASN A 165 29.70 8.22 -8.79
C ASN A 165 29.11 8.08 -10.20
N SER A 166 27.80 8.21 -10.38
CA SER A 166 27.16 8.17 -11.68
C SER A 166 27.63 9.37 -12.52
N GLU A 167 28.35 9.14 -13.60
CA GLU A 167 28.92 10.20 -14.45
C GLU A 167 28.11 10.45 -15.73
N GLU A 168 27.25 9.49 -16.10
CA GLU A 168 26.56 9.51 -17.38
C GLU A 168 25.34 10.44 -17.35
N HIS A 169 25.19 11.23 -18.40
CA HIS A 169 24.02 12.05 -18.64
C HIS A 169 23.29 11.55 -19.88
N TYR A 170 22.08 11.01 -19.68
CA TYR A 170 21.27 10.47 -20.77
C TYR A 170 20.33 11.51 -21.32
N SER A 171 20.36 11.70 -22.66
CA SER A 171 19.54 12.70 -23.38
C SER A 171 18.16 12.19 -23.81
N PHE A 172 17.90 10.90 -23.66
CA PHE A 172 16.62 10.31 -24.05
C PHE A 172 15.57 10.42 -22.93
N LYS A 173 14.30 10.33 -23.29
CA LYS A 173 13.24 10.20 -22.31
C LYS A 173 13.20 8.79 -21.76
N TYR A 174 13.11 8.64 -20.44
CA TYR A 174 13.15 7.34 -19.77
C TYR A 174 12.21 6.30 -20.38
N HIS A 175 10.94 6.66 -20.61
CA HIS A 175 9.95 5.72 -21.15
C HIS A 175 10.08 5.39 -22.63
N ASP A 176 10.96 6.08 -23.36
CA ASP A 176 11.28 5.70 -24.73
C ASP A 176 12.19 4.46 -24.77
N ILE A 177 12.93 4.19 -23.68
CA ILE A 177 13.81 3.01 -23.52
C ILE A 177 13.19 1.98 -22.56
N PHE A 178 12.63 2.44 -21.43
CA PHE A 178 12.04 1.59 -20.39
C PHE A 178 10.52 1.72 -20.39
N ASP A 179 9.90 1.17 -21.43
CA ASP A 179 8.46 1.28 -21.61
C ASP A 179 7.67 0.45 -20.60
N LYS A 180 6.45 0.93 -20.26
CA LYS A 180 5.57 0.32 -19.23
C LYS A 180 5.03 -1.06 -19.63
N LEU A 181 5.02 -1.38 -20.92
CA LEU A 181 4.50 -2.64 -21.44
C LEU A 181 5.59 -3.71 -21.62
N GLY A 182 6.87 -3.33 -21.41
CA GLY A 182 8.02 -4.23 -21.58
C GLY A 182 8.36 -4.56 -23.03
N LYS A 183 7.79 -3.86 -24.01
CA LYS A 183 7.98 -4.14 -25.44
C LYS A 183 9.42 -3.97 -25.88
N VAL A 184 10.12 -2.99 -25.34
CA VAL A 184 11.55 -2.78 -25.63
C VAL A 184 12.38 -3.91 -25.04
N LYS A 185 12.07 -4.35 -23.82
CA LYS A 185 12.76 -5.49 -23.17
C LYS A 185 12.58 -6.78 -23.97
N ASP A 186 11.35 -7.05 -24.40
CA ASP A 186 11.04 -8.22 -25.24
C ASP A 186 11.80 -8.14 -26.56
N PHE A 187 11.78 -6.99 -27.24
CA PHE A 187 12.50 -6.78 -28.49
C PHE A 187 14.02 -6.99 -28.33
N VAL A 188 14.62 -6.46 -27.28
CA VAL A 188 16.05 -6.63 -26.99
C VAL A 188 16.39 -8.12 -26.75
N ASN A 189 15.57 -8.83 -25.99
CA ASN A 189 15.75 -10.24 -25.72
C ASN A 189 15.61 -11.10 -26.99
N GLU A 190 14.62 -10.85 -27.82
CA GLU A 190 14.40 -11.56 -29.08
C GLU A 190 15.51 -11.33 -30.13
N ASN A 191 16.16 -10.16 -30.08
CA ASN A 191 17.19 -9.76 -31.02
C ASN A 191 18.61 -9.74 -30.39
N ARG A 192 18.80 -10.41 -29.24
CA ARG A 192 20.05 -10.39 -28.47
C ARG A 192 21.28 -10.73 -29.31
N ASP A 193 21.23 -11.84 -30.05
CA ASP A 193 22.34 -12.30 -30.86
C ASP A 193 22.75 -11.29 -31.96
N LEU A 194 21.79 -10.61 -32.55
CA LEU A 194 22.03 -9.56 -33.53
C LEU A 194 22.70 -8.33 -32.91
N ILE A 195 22.27 -7.95 -31.71
CA ILE A 195 22.86 -6.83 -30.96
C ILE A 195 24.29 -7.18 -30.55
N GLU A 196 24.55 -8.41 -30.08
CA GLU A 196 25.90 -8.87 -29.71
C GLU A 196 26.84 -8.93 -30.93
N GLN A 197 26.36 -9.40 -32.08
CA GLN A 197 27.11 -9.39 -33.31
C GLN A 197 27.45 -7.96 -33.76
N TYR A 198 26.52 -7.05 -33.69
CA TYR A 198 26.71 -5.63 -33.98
C TYR A 198 27.77 -5.03 -33.05
N PHE A 199 27.71 -5.35 -31.75
CA PHE A 199 28.67 -4.90 -30.75
C PHE A 199 30.09 -5.44 -31.00
N ASN A 200 30.23 -6.70 -31.34
CA ASN A 200 31.54 -7.31 -31.63
C ASN A 200 32.19 -6.64 -32.84
N LYS A 201 31.44 -6.38 -33.90
CA LYS A 201 31.93 -5.60 -35.05
C LYS A 201 32.34 -4.17 -34.65
N TYR A 202 31.55 -3.51 -33.78
CA TYR A 202 31.89 -2.18 -33.30
C TYR A 202 33.18 -2.16 -32.44
N LYS A 203 33.40 -3.17 -31.58
CA LYS A 203 34.63 -3.36 -30.83
C LYS A 203 35.85 -3.59 -31.74
N GLU A 204 35.68 -4.42 -32.75
CA GLU A 204 36.72 -4.68 -33.74
C GLU A 204 37.13 -3.38 -34.46
N LEU A 205 36.16 -2.61 -34.90
CA LEU A 205 36.39 -1.30 -35.55
C LEU A 205 37.08 -0.28 -34.63
N LEU A 206 36.67 -0.23 -33.34
CA LEU A 206 37.36 0.61 -32.35
C LEU A 206 38.79 0.17 -32.10
N SER A 207 39.07 -1.13 -32.04
CA SER A 207 40.45 -1.64 -31.86
C SER A 207 41.30 -1.38 -33.10
N LEU A 208 40.75 -1.55 -34.30
CA LEU A 208 41.40 -1.16 -35.55
C LEU A 208 41.72 0.33 -35.60
N SER A 209 40.77 1.20 -35.15
CA SER A 209 41.03 2.65 -35.10
C SER A 209 42.18 3.02 -34.14
N LYS A 210 42.31 2.30 -33.02
CA LYS A 210 43.43 2.48 -32.08
C LYS A 210 44.74 2.01 -32.66
N VAL A 211 44.77 0.91 -33.39
CA VAL A 211 45.94 0.42 -34.10
C VAL A 211 46.40 1.40 -35.17
N PHE A 212 45.48 1.94 -35.95
CA PHE A 212 45.79 2.96 -36.97
C PHE A 212 46.31 4.28 -36.38
N LYS A 213 45.89 4.65 -35.15
CA LYS A 213 46.44 5.82 -34.44
C LYS A 213 47.87 5.61 -33.95
N HIS A 214 48.31 4.38 -33.69
CA HIS A 214 49.67 4.07 -33.22
C HIS A 214 50.68 3.80 -34.34
N THR A 215 50.23 3.47 -35.52
CA THR A 215 51.09 3.29 -36.69
C THR A 215 51.01 4.58 -37.50
N GLU A 216 51.95 5.44 -37.55
CA GLU A 216 52.07 6.70 -38.33
C GLU A 216 51.55 6.65 -39.80
N ILE A 217 50.59 5.84 -40.09
CA ILE A 217 49.88 5.75 -41.36
C ILE A 217 48.81 6.81 -41.36
N GLY A 218 49.23 7.98 -41.69
CA GLY A 218 48.56 9.21 -42.00
C GLY A 218 47.04 9.35 -41.78
N ASP A 219 46.53 10.57 -41.92
CA ASP A 219 45.11 10.98 -41.80
C ASP A 219 44.08 10.07 -42.48
N PHE A 220 44.47 9.25 -43.47
CA PHE A 220 43.59 8.36 -44.21
C PHE A 220 43.00 7.26 -43.34
N GLY A 221 43.79 6.62 -42.48
CA GLY A 221 43.31 5.54 -41.59
C GLY A 221 42.38 6.09 -40.49
N THR A 222 42.70 7.30 -39.98
CA THR A 222 41.89 7.96 -38.93
C THR A 222 40.58 8.43 -39.47
N ASN A 223 40.55 8.99 -40.67
CA ASN A 223 39.34 9.45 -41.34
C ASN A 223 38.41 8.27 -41.70
N HIS A 224 38.96 7.19 -42.22
CA HIS A 224 38.20 5.99 -42.55
C HIS A 224 37.62 5.31 -41.30
N ALA A 225 38.36 5.24 -40.21
CA ALA A 225 37.87 4.73 -38.92
C ALA A 225 36.78 5.62 -38.34
N ASN A 226 36.90 6.95 -38.45
CA ASN A 226 35.89 7.89 -38.03
C ASN A 226 34.60 7.83 -38.92
N ASP A 227 34.77 7.62 -40.22
CA ASP A 227 33.69 7.43 -41.15
C ASP A 227 32.92 6.11 -40.91
N LEU A 228 33.66 5.04 -40.59
CA LEU A 228 33.10 3.78 -40.16
C LEU A 228 32.36 3.89 -38.82
N LYS A 229 32.96 4.62 -37.86
CA LYS A 229 32.34 4.92 -36.58
C LYS A 229 31.04 5.71 -36.78
N LYS A 230 31.07 6.82 -37.54
CA LYS A 230 29.89 7.58 -37.90
C LYS A 230 28.86 6.75 -38.65
N ALA A 231 29.28 5.83 -39.51
CA ALA A 231 28.40 4.94 -40.26
C ALA A 231 27.70 3.90 -39.38
N LEU A 232 28.36 3.47 -38.28
CA LEU A 232 27.75 2.59 -37.28
C LEU A 232 26.85 3.37 -36.33
N GLU A 233 27.25 4.60 -35.92
CA GLU A 233 26.48 5.49 -35.07
C GLU A 233 25.22 6.01 -35.75
N ASN A 234 25.20 6.17 -37.06
CA ASN A 234 24.11 6.76 -37.85
C ASN A 234 22.95 5.79 -38.18
N GLY A 235 22.54 4.93 -37.28
CA GLY A 235 21.27 4.19 -37.39
C GLY A 235 21.26 3.02 -38.37
N ARG A 236 22.40 2.51 -38.84
CA ARG A 236 22.50 1.40 -39.79
C ARG A 236 22.16 0.04 -39.20
N PHE A 237 22.14 -0.11 -37.86
CA PHE A 237 21.66 -1.33 -37.22
C PHE A 237 20.25 -1.68 -37.72
N PHE A 238 19.36 -0.71 -37.71
CA PHE A 238 17.99 -0.88 -38.20
C PHE A 238 17.90 -1.00 -39.73
N LYS A 239 18.83 -0.41 -40.48
CA LYS A 239 18.86 -0.50 -41.94
C LYS A 239 19.49 -1.78 -42.49
N ALA A 240 20.38 -2.43 -41.80
CA ALA A 240 21.13 -3.61 -42.28
C ALA A 240 20.38 -4.95 -42.13
N ASN A 241 19.39 -5.04 -41.22
CA ASN A 241 18.70 -6.32 -40.89
C ASN A 241 17.17 -6.30 -41.16
N HIS A 242 16.66 -5.79 -42.21
CA HIS A 242 15.65 -4.85 -42.39
C HIS A 242 14.20 -5.12 -42.66
N ALA A 243 13.77 -6.05 -43.40
CA ALA A 243 12.37 -6.05 -43.85
C ALA A 243 11.35 -6.50 -42.79
N ASN A 244 11.79 -7.36 -41.86
CA ASN A 244 10.92 -7.89 -40.81
C ASN A 244 10.94 -7.02 -39.54
N ILE A 245 12.14 -6.53 -39.15
CA ILE A 245 12.32 -5.70 -37.96
C ILE A 245 11.65 -4.33 -38.12
N GLU A 246 11.78 -3.71 -39.30
CA GLU A 246 11.11 -2.42 -39.57
C GLU A 246 9.58 -2.50 -39.53
N LYS A 247 9.01 -3.58 -40.04
CA LYS A 247 7.55 -3.78 -39.93
C LYS A 247 7.10 -3.96 -38.49
N PHE A 248 7.86 -4.72 -37.70
CA PHE A 248 7.55 -4.95 -36.28
C PHE A 248 7.67 -3.65 -35.45
N ILE A 249 8.73 -2.89 -35.65
CA ILE A 249 8.95 -1.60 -34.99
C ILE A 249 7.87 -0.59 -35.39
N ASN A 250 7.52 -0.50 -36.65
CA ASN A 250 6.55 0.47 -37.13
C ASN A 250 5.11 0.15 -36.71
N ALA A 251 4.82 -1.10 -36.40
CA ALA A 251 3.51 -1.51 -35.90
C ALA A 251 3.29 -1.13 -34.41
N ASN A 252 4.34 -0.82 -33.67
CA ASN A 252 4.28 -0.58 -32.22
C ASN A 252 4.77 0.83 -31.87
N LYS A 253 3.96 1.59 -31.10
CA LYS A 253 4.27 2.97 -30.74
C LYS A 253 5.50 3.08 -29.84
N GLU A 254 5.65 2.15 -28.90
CA GLU A 254 6.76 2.09 -27.93
C GLU A 254 8.09 1.81 -28.64
N LEU A 255 8.08 0.86 -29.58
CA LEU A 255 9.26 0.54 -30.39
C LEU A 255 9.66 1.65 -31.37
N ARG A 256 8.71 2.46 -31.83
CA ARG A 256 9.04 3.65 -32.63
C ARG A 256 9.78 4.72 -31.80
N ALA A 257 9.28 5.02 -30.59
CA ALA A 257 9.94 5.94 -29.67
C ALA A 257 11.34 5.46 -29.31
N PHE A 258 11.48 4.15 -29.05
CA PHE A 258 12.76 3.48 -28.82
C PHE A 258 13.73 3.62 -30.02
N LYS A 259 13.27 3.36 -31.24
CA LYS A 259 14.06 3.54 -32.46
C LYS A 259 14.58 4.98 -32.59
N ASP A 260 13.72 5.97 -32.33
CA ASP A 260 14.09 7.37 -32.41
C ASP A 260 15.13 7.72 -31.35
N ALA A 261 14.98 7.24 -30.10
CA ALA A 261 15.94 7.43 -29.02
C ALA A 261 17.33 6.84 -29.35
N ILE A 262 17.36 5.60 -29.87
CA ILE A 262 18.62 4.94 -30.24
C ILE A 262 19.24 5.53 -31.49
N SER A 263 18.46 6.07 -32.42
CA SER A 263 18.99 6.70 -33.63
C SER A 263 19.97 7.83 -33.35
N GLY A 264 19.87 8.47 -32.19
CA GLY A 264 20.81 9.47 -31.70
C GLY A 264 22.11 8.89 -31.09
N ASP A 265 22.00 7.70 -30.48
CA ASP A 265 23.12 7.02 -29.83
C ASP A 265 22.97 5.49 -29.84
N ASN A 266 23.62 4.85 -30.82
CA ASN A 266 23.55 3.39 -30.96
C ASN A 266 24.36 2.63 -29.88
N THR A 267 25.17 3.30 -29.07
CA THR A 267 25.90 2.67 -27.95
C THR A 267 24.95 2.20 -26.87
N LEU A 268 23.77 2.79 -26.77
CA LEU A 268 22.71 2.37 -25.85
C LEU A 268 22.24 0.93 -26.08
N LEU A 269 22.32 0.41 -27.30
CA LEU A 269 21.99 -1.00 -27.60
C LEU A 269 22.86 -1.98 -26.81
N ILE A 270 24.10 -1.61 -26.52
CA ILE A 270 25.06 -2.44 -25.79
C ILE A 270 24.66 -2.49 -24.32
N GLU A 271 24.34 -1.35 -23.76
CA GLU A 271 23.87 -1.23 -22.38
C GLU A 271 22.57 -2.03 -22.17
N LEU A 272 21.71 -2.05 -23.18
CA LEU A 272 20.42 -2.78 -23.15
C LEU A 272 20.58 -4.30 -23.13
N LEU A 273 21.73 -4.87 -23.48
CA LEU A 273 22.01 -6.30 -23.29
C LEU A 273 21.95 -6.68 -21.79
N ASN A 274 22.23 -5.72 -20.91
CA ASN A 274 22.04 -5.82 -19.47
C ASN A 274 20.92 -4.88 -19.03
N TYR A 275 19.72 -5.11 -19.56
CA TYR A 275 18.56 -4.20 -19.46
C TYR A 275 18.29 -3.69 -18.05
N ASP A 276 18.23 -4.60 -17.07
CA ASP A 276 17.91 -4.23 -15.68
C ASP A 276 19.07 -3.41 -15.04
N SER A 277 20.31 -3.77 -15.26
CA SER A 277 21.46 -2.99 -14.78
C SER A 277 21.57 -1.62 -15.46
N PHE A 278 21.25 -1.54 -16.75
CA PHE A 278 21.21 -0.27 -17.46
C PHE A 278 20.11 0.64 -16.93
N ARG A 279 18.95 0.08 -16.62
CA ARG A 279 17.83 0.77 -16.02
C ARG A 279 18.18 1.40 -14.65
N GLU A 280 18.94 0.65 -13.82
CA GLU A 280 19.49 1.15 -12.56
C GLU A 280 20.46 2.33 -12.77
N LYS A 281 21.42 2.20 -13.68
CA LYS A 281 22.37 3.27 -14.01
C LYS A 281 21.67 4.56 -14.45
N VAL A 282 20.69 4.44 -15.33
CA VAL A 282 19.92 5.59 -15.81
C VAL A 282 19.16 6.26 -14.66
N LEU A 283 18.55 5.46 -13.77
CA LEU A 283 17.87 5.97 -12.59
C LEU A 283 18.84 6.72 -11.66
N PHE A 284 20.02 6.16 -11.41
CA PHE A 284 21.07 6.80 -10.58
C PHE A 284 21.55 8.12 -11.18
N SER A 285 21.68 8.19 -12.49
CA SER A 285 22.05 9.44 -13.16
C SER A 285 20.98 10.53 -12.97
N TYR A 286 19.72 10.15 -12.97
CA TYR A 286 18.63 11.07 -12.66
C TYR A 286 18.63 11.51 -11.19
N LEU A 287 18.83 10.59 -10.25
CA LEU A 287 18.93 10.91 -8.82
C LEU A 287 20.11 11.82 -8.52
N LYS A 288 21.25 11.65 -9.24
CA LYS A 288 22.44 12.51 -9.09
C LYS A 288 22.16 13.98 -9.36
N GLN A 289 21.22 14.29 -10.26
CA GLN A 289 20.88 15.70 -10.55
C GLN A 289 20.27 16.42 -9.35
N SER A 290 19.73 15.66 -8.40
CA SER A 290 19.21 16.16 -7.13
C SER A 290 20.00 15.65 -5.92
N ILE A 291 21.32 15.44 -6.10
CA ILE A 291 22.19 14.78 -5.11
C ILE A 291 22.15 15.43 -3.72
N GLN A 292 21.95 16.74 -3.63
CA GLN A 292 21.84 17.40 -2.33
C GLN A 292 20.60 16.94 -1.57
N ASN A 293 19.46 16.79 -2.26
CA ASN A 293 18.22 16.29 -1.66
C ASN A 293 18.33 14.80 -1.33
N VAL A 294 19.03 14.02 -2.16
CA VAL A 294 19.33 12.61 -1.86
C VAL A 294 20.16 12.50 -0.58
N ARG A 295 21.24 13.30 -0.46
CA ARG A 295 22.09 13.33 0.74
C ARG A 295 21.32 13.77 1.98
N SER A 296 20.46 14.80 1.87
CA SER A 296 19.62 15.26 2.98
C SER A 296 18.71 14.14 3.47
N LEU A 297 18.00 13.49 2.55
CA LEU A 297 17.09 12.39 2.89
C LEU A 297 17.82 11.18 3.48
N VAL A 298 18.94 10.75 2.88
CA VAL A 298 19.75 9.63 3.39
C VAL A 298 20.38 9.98 4.74
N GLY A 299 20.85 11.21 4.91
CA GLY A 299 21.40 11.69 6.18
C GLY A 299 20.35 11.61 7.31
N LEU A 300 19.15 12.13 7.06
CA LEU A 300 18.04 12.06 8.01
C LEU A 300 17.64 10.59 8.30
N TYR A 301 17.55 9.75 7.25
CA TYR A 301 17.24 8.34 7.41
C TYR A 301 18.28 7.61 8.30
N ARG A 302 19.58 7.84 8.05
CA ARG A 302 20.67 7.25 8.86
C ARG A 302 20.61 7.71 10.33
N GLU A 303 20.27 8.97 10.56
CA GLU A 303 20.07 9.51 11.93
C GLU A 303 18.91 8.82 12.63
N LYS A 304 17.78 8.64 11.95
CA LYS A 304 16.54 8.08 12.54
C LYS A 304 16.50 6.55 12.55
N LYS A 305 17.30 5.89 11.72
CA LYS A 305 17.31 4.42 11.59
C LYS A 305 17.46 3.67 12.92
N PRO A 306 18.37 4.04 13.83
CA PRO A 306 18.48 3.34 15.12
C PRO A 306 17.20 3.46 15.97
N GLU A 307 16.52 4.60 15.94
CA GLU A 307 15.27 4.81 16.65
C GLU A 307 14.13 4.00 16.02
N ILE A 308 14.06 3.95 14.67
CA ILE A 308 13.14 3.10 13.95
C ILE A 308 13.35 1.63 14.32
N GLU A 309 14.61 1.15 14.32
CA GLU A 309 14.94 -0.23 14.68
C GLU A 309 14.59 -0.56 16.13
N GLU A 310 14.74 0.38 17.06
CA GLU A 310 14.34 0.22 18.45
C GLU A 310 12.82 0.12 18.58
N ILE A 311 12.07 1.00 17.90
CA ILE A 311 10.60 0.94 17.86
C ILE A 311 10.14 -0.39 17.28
N ILE A 312 10.75 -0.87 16.19
CA ILE A 312 10.50 -2.17 15.57
C ILE A 312 10.76 -3.31 16.57
N LYS A 313 11.88 -3.27 17.27
CA LYS A 313 12.25 -4.29 18.25
C LYS A 313 11.28 -4.34 19.43
N GLN A 314 10.80 -3.20 19.88
CA GLN A 314 9.80 -3.12 20.95
C GLN A 314 8.43 -3.62 20.47
N ALA A 315 8.02 -3.27 19.23
CA ALA A 315 6.79 -3.76 18.62
C ALA A 315 6.82 -5.28 18.37
N ASN A 316 7.98 -5.83 17.99
CA ASN A 316 8.15 -7.28 17.78
C ASN A 316 8.04 -8.10 19.09
N LYS A 317 8.22 -7.49 20.26
CA LYS A 317 7.93 -8.17 21.53
C LYS A 317 6.45 -8.51 21.69
N ASP A 318 5.59 -7.75 21.04
CA ASP A 318 4.14 -7.93 21.06
C ASP A 318 3.62 -8.89 19.97
N GLN A 319 4.53 -9.54 19.25
CA GLN A 319 4.24 -10.46 18.11
C GLN A 319 3.24 -11.57 18.45
N LYS A 320 3.25 -12.06 19.69
CA LYS A 320 2.33 -13.12 20.15
C LYS A 320 0.84 -12.76 20.02
N GLU A 321 0.53 -11.47 20.06
CA GLU A 321 -0.86 -10.99 19.96
C GLU A 321 -1.38 -11.08 18.52
N TRP A 322 -0.52 -10.83 17.53
CA TRP A 322 -0.87 -10.94 16.12
C TRP A 322 -1.15 -12.36 15.70
N GLU A 323 -0.25 -13.25 16.13
CA GLU A 323 -0.45 -14.68 15.95
C GLU A 323 -1.76 -15.14 16.59
N SER A 324 -2.15 -14.54 17.72
CA SER A 324 -3.43 -14.79 18.37
C SER A 324 -4.61 -14.36 17.50
N VAL A 325 -4.59 -13.16 16.90
CA VAL A 325 -5.67 -12.69 16.02
C VAL A 325 -5.82 -13.57 14.80
N ILE A 326 -4.70 -13.85 14.12
CA ILE A 326 -4.69 -14.73 12.95
C ILE A 326 -5.19 -16.14 13.33
N LYS A 327 -4.77 -16.63 14.47
CA LYS A 327 -5.22 -17.94 14.99
C LYS A 327 -6.73 -17.94 15.26
N ILE A 328 -7.27 -16.90 15.91
CA ILE A 328 -8.71 -16.74 16.14
C ILE A 328 -9.45 -16.74 14.81
N PHE A 329 -8.97 -15.97 13.83
CA PHE A 329 -9.58 -15.89 12.50
C PHE A 329 -9.57 -17.25 11.80
N ASN A 330 -8.40 -17.86 11.65
CA ASN A 330 -8.24 -19.14 10.95
C ASN A 330 -8.98 -20.31 11.63
N GLN A 331 -9.20 -20.25 12.94
CA GLN A 331 -9.92 -21.30 13.69
C GLN A 331 -11.43 -21.11 13.68
N ARG A 332 -11.92 -19.89 13.70
CA ARG A 332 -13.36 -19.61 13.89
C ARG A 332 -14.08 -19.30 12.60
N PHE A 333 -13.42 -18.62 11.65
CA PHE A 333 -14.06 -18.22 10.40
C PHE A 333 -13.82 -19.26 9.31
N LEU A 334 -14.91 -19.70 8.68
CA LEU A 334 -14.84 -20.63 7.57
C LEU A 334 -14.69 -19.86 6.27
N VAL A 335 -13.47 -19.84 5.75
CA VAL A 335 -13.10 -19.25 4.46
C VAL A 335 -12.19 -20.23 3.70
N PRO A 336 -12.15 -20.17 2.37
CA PRO A 336 -11.36 -21.13 1.56
C PRO A 336 -9.85 -20.83 1.58
N PHE A 337 -9.39 -19.98 2.49
CA PHE A 337 -7.98 -19.61 2.62
C PHE A 337 -7.57 -19.50 4.08
N LYS A 338 -6.29 -19.69 4.34
CA LYS A 338 -5.66 -19.34 5.62
C LYS A 338 -4.94 -18.02 5.50
N VAL A 339 -4.94 -17.25 6.58
CA VAL A 339 -4.22 -15.99 6.65
C VAL A 339 -2.90 -16.22 7.37
N GLU A 340 -1.82 -15.70 6.79
CA GLU A 340 -0.50 -15.61 7.41
C GLU A 340 0.02 -14.18 7.35
N LEU A 341 0.87 -13.80 8.27
CA LEU A 341 1.53 -12.52 8.24
C LEU A 341 2.88 -12.65 7.51
N GLN A 342 2.98 -12.02 6.35
CA GLN A 342 4.24 -11.93 5.58
C GLN A 342 4.92 -10.59 5.86
N ASN A 343 6.28 -10.58 5.84
CA ASN A 343 7.13 -9.38 5.91
C ASN A 343 6.89 -8.46 7.11
N GLN A 344 6.95 -9.00 8.31
CA GLN A 344 6.74 -8.25 9.56
C GLN A 344 7.68 -7.03 9.75
N LYS A 345 8.86 -7.02 9.14
CA LYS A 345 9.84 -5.91 9.24
C LYS A 345 9.44 -4.71 8.36
N ASP A 346 8.86 -4.97 7.20
CA ASP A 346 8.54 -3.94 6.20
C ASP A 346 7.24 -3.20 6.54
N ILE A 347 6.39 -3.80 7.37
CA ILE A 347 5.13 -3.22 7.87
C ILE A 347 5.36 -1.91 8.65
N LEU A 348 6.46 -1.82 9.40
CA LEU A 348 6.75 -0.67 10.24
C LEU A 348 7.25 0.54 9.46
N LEU A 349 7.81 0.35 8.27
CA LEU A 349 8.31 1.43 7.45
C LEU A 349 7.24 2.08 6.55
N ASN A 350 5.95 1.67 6.64
CA ASN A 350 4.81 2.17 5.84
C ASN A 350 5.04 2.22 4.32
N GLU A 351 6.11 1.61 3.83
CA GLU A 351 6.40 1.57 2.39
C GLU A 351 5.77 0.36 1.72
N GLU A 352 5.51 -0.68 2.51
CA GLU A 352 4.67 -1.79 2.11
C GLU A 352 3.62 -2.02 3.19
N THR A 353 2.36 -2.06 2.80
CA THR A 353 1.26 -2.50 3.63
C THR A 353 1.57 -3.86 4.23
N ALA A 354 1.13 -4.11 5.46
CA ALA A 354 1.11 -5.45 6.04
C ALA A 354 0.60 -6.43 4.97
N GLN A 355 1.50 -7.16 4.36
CA GLN A 355 1.09 -8.13 3.36
C GLN A 355 0.61 -9.36 4.12
N PHE A 356 -0.71 -9.51 4.17
CA PHE A 356 -1.28 -10.78 4.53
C PHE A 356 -1.00 -11.76 3.39
N GLY A 357 -0.28 -12.82 3.67
CA GLY A 357 -0.24 -13.99 2.82
C GLY A 357 -1.56 -14.72 2.94
N PHE A 358 -2.18 -15.03 1.81
CA PHE A 358 -3.39 -15.83 1.75
C PHE A 358 -3.02 -17.16 1.11
N ILE A 359 -3.12 -18.23 1.89
CA ILE A 359 -2.80 -19.57 1.44
C ILE A 359 -4.11 -20.27 1.10
N PHE A 360 -4.28 -20.59 -0.18
CA PHE A 360 -5.31 -21.51 -0.62
C PHE A 360 -4.73 -22.91 -0.65
N SER A 361 -5.34 -23.82 0.10
CA SER A 361 -4.96 -25.23 0.15
C SER A 361 -6.03 -26.06 -0.54
N ASP A 362 -5.64 -26.82 -1.55
CA ASP A 362 -6.40 -27.98 -1.99
C ASP A 362 -5.65 -29.27 -1.63
N ASP A 363 -6.23 -30.45 -1.87
CA ASP A 363 -5.66 -31.74 -1.44
C ASP A 363 -4.24 -32.00 -2.02
N ASN A 364 -3.73 -31.19 -2.94
CA ASN A 364 -2.48 -31.40 -3.65
C ASN A 364 -1.49 -30.24 -3.62
N GLN A 365 -1.93 -29.00 -3.39
CA GLN A 365 -1.06 -27.81 -3.49
C GLN A 365 -1.50 -26.67 -2.58
N ASP A 366 -0.52 -26.02 -1.97
CA ASP A 366 -0.70 -24.73 -1.32
C ASP A 366 -0.27 -23.61 -2.27
N VAL A 367 -1.16 -22.65 -2.52
CA VAL A 367 -0.88 -21.49 -3.40
C VAL A 367 -0.95 -20.21 -2.57
N ASN A 368 0.15 -19.48 -2.54
CA ASN A 368 0.19 -18.13 -1.99
C ASN A 368 -0.37 -17.13 -3.00
N VAL A 369 -1.38 -16.36 -2.57
CA VAL A 369 -2.05 -15.35 -3.41
C VAL A 369 -1.82 -13.97 -2.79
N GLN A 370 -1.44 -12.99 -3.62
CA GLN A 370 -1.30 -11.60 -3.20
C GLN A 370 -2.68 -10.94 -3.02
N LYS A 371 -2.76 -9.94 -2.13
CA LYS A 371 -4.02 -9.26 -1.76
C LYS A 371 -4.75 -8.67 -2.98
N GLU A 372 -4.02 -8.08 -3.94
CA GLU A 372 -4.60 -7.45 -5.13
C GLU A 372 -5.27 -8.47 -6.06
N ASP A 373 -4.69 -9.66 -6.17
CA ASP A 373 -5.27 -10.74 -6.97
C ASP A 373 -6.41 -11.42 -6.23
N LEU A 374 -6.29 -11.52 -4.90
CA LEU A 374 -7.34 -12.04 -4.05
C LEU A 374 -8.64 -11.24 -4.18
N GLN A 375 -8.56 -9.90 -4.11
CA GLN A 375 -9.74 -9.03 -4.19
C GLN A 375 -10.55 -9.18 -5.48
N LYS A 376 -9.91 -9.58 -6.57
CA LYS A 376 -10.56 -9.80 -7.87
C LYS A 376 -11.39 -11.10 -7.90
N HIS A 377 -10.98 -12.09 -7.13
CA HIS A 377 -11.52 -13.45 -7.17
C HIS A 377 -12.41 -13.81 -5.99
N LEU A 378 -12.35 -13.05 -4.88
CA LEU A 378 -13.18 -13.30 -3.70
C LEU A 378 -14.66 -13.00 -3.96
N SER A 379 -15.49 -13.90 -3.48
CA SER A 379 -16.93 -13.68 -3.33
C SER A 379 -17.24 -12.55 -2.33
N GLY A 380 -18.44 -12.00 -2.36
CA GLY A 380 -18.88 -10.97 -1.41
C GLY A 380 -18.77 -11.40 0.06
N GLY A 381 -19.01 -12.68 0.35
CA GLY A 381 -18.86 -13.24 1.70
C GLY A 381 -17.41 -13.30 2.17
N GLU A 382 -16.50 -13.69 1.29
CA GLU A 382 -15.07 -13.79 1.58
C GLU A 382 -14.42 -12.39 1.79
N LYS A 383 -14.84 -11.39 0.99
CA LYS A 383 -14.44 -9.98 1.21
C LYS A 383 -14.85 -9.47 2.58
N ARG A 384 -16.05 -9.84 3.03
CA ARG A 384 -16.52 -9.50 4.37
C ARG A 384 -15.77 -10.22 5.48
N ALA A 385 -15.36 -11.47 5.26
CA ALA A 385 -14.51 -12.17 6.20
C ALA A 385 -13.15 -11.46 6.38
N LEU A 386 -12.56 -10.96 5.30
CA LEU A 386 -11.36 -10.09 5.39
C LEU A 386 -11.62 -8.81 6.18
N TYR A 387 -12.77 -8.20 5.99
CA TYR A 387 -13.16 -7.03 6.78
C TYR A 387 -13.29 -7.36 8.28
N ILE A 388 -13.85 -8.52 8.63
CA ILE A 388 -13.86 -8.99 10.01
C ILE A 388 -12.44 -9.18 10.57
N LEU A 389 -11.52 -9.71 9.79
CA LEU A 389 -10.12 -9.81 10.21
C LEU A 389 -9.54 -8.45 10.59
N GLN A 390 -9.84 -7.40 9.82
CA GLN A 390 -9.42 -6.04 10.14
C GLN A 390 -10.05 -5.53 11.44
N ILE A 391 -11.34 -5.83 11.66
CA ILE A 391 -12.02 -5.51 12.93
C ILE A 391 -11.36 -6.23 14.12
N LEU A 392 -11.00 -7.51 13.96
CA LEU A 392 -10.29 -8.26 15.00
C LEU A 392 -8.98 -7.58 15.38
N PHE A 393 -8.18 -7.14 14.40
CA PHE A 393 -6.94 -6.40 14.64
C PHE A 393 -7.19 -5.09 15.37
N GLU A 394 -8.18 -4.30 14.96
CA GLU A 394 -8.51 -3.03 15.60
C GLU A 394 -8.94 -3.24 17.06
N ILE A 395 -9.75 -4.25 17.35
CA ILE A 395 -10.20 -4.55 18.70
C ILE A 395 -9.03 -5.03 19.58
N GLU A 396 -8.15 -5.87 19.07
CA GLU A 396 -6.97 -6.32 19.83
C GLU A 396 -6.01 -5.15 20.11
N ALA A 397 -5.84 -4.23 19.17
CA ALA A 397 -5.09 -3.01 19.42
C ALA A 397 -5.70 -2.19 20.58
N ARG A 398 -7.02 -2.11 20.63
CA ARG A 398 -7.75 -1.39 21.68
C ARG A 398 -7.71 -2.06 23.05
N LYS A 399 -7.50 -3.37 23.14
CA LYS A 399 -7.31 -4.07 24.42
C LYS A 399 -6.09 -3.60 25.21
N ARG A 400 -5.11 -2.99 24.55
CA ARG A 400 -3.91 -2.44 25.19
C ARG A 400 -4.16 -1.18 25.98
N SER A 401 -5.28 -0.51 25.72
CA SER A 401 -5.64 0.69 26.48
C SER A 401 -6.31 0.28 27.78
N ASP A 402 -5.85 0.84 28.89
CA ASP A 402 -6.50 0.66 30.22
C ASP A 402 -7.81 1.45 30.34
N LYS A 403 -8.22 2.16 29.29
CA LYS A 403 -9.45 2.95 29.29
C LYS A 403 -10.64 2.08 28.89
N LEU A 404 -11.77 2.34 29.55
CA LEU A 404 -13.05 1.76 29.16
C LEU A 404 -13.46 2.30 27.78
N GLN A 405 -13.85 1.40 26.88
CA GLN A 405 -14.23 1.76 25.51
C GLN A 405 -15.58 1.18 25.12
N LEU A 406 -16.29 1.91 24.24
CA LEU A 406 -17.52 1.47 23.60
C LEU A 406 -17.23 1.01 22.17
N LEU A 407 -17.60 -0.23 21.86
CA LEU A 407 -17.55 -0.78 20.50
C LEU A 407 -18.97 -0.82 19.95
N VAL A 408 -19.18 -0.14 18.84
CA VAL A 408 -20.47 -0.06 18.13
C VAL A 408 -20.40 -0.91 16.87
N PHE A 409 -21.31 -1.86 16.73
CA PHE A 409 -21.41 -2.76 15.58
C PHE A 409 -22.71 -2.51 14.85
N ASP A 410 -22.64 -2.08 13.58
CA ASP A 410 -23.78 -1.83 12.73
C ASP A 410 -23.93 -2.93 11.68
N ASP A 411 -24.90 -3.82 11.87
CA ASP A 411 -25.22 -4.94 10.98
C ASP A 411 -24.00 -5.82 10.58
N ILE A 412 -23.05 -6.04 11.50
CA ILE A 412 -21.77 -6.76 11.26
C ILE A 412 -21.98 -8.19 10.75
N SER A 413 -23.12 -8.81 11.04
CA SER A 413 -23.44 -10.19 10.63
C SER A 413 -24.09 -10.29 9.26
N ASP A 414 -24.32 -9.17 8.59
CA ASP A 414 -25.04 -9.17 7.32
C ASP A 414 -24.29 -9.91 6.22
N SER A 415 -25.04 -10.68 5.43
CA SER A 415 -24.53 -11.48 4.30
C SER A 415 -23.49 -12.56 4.62
N PHE A 416 -23.31 -12.91 5.90
CA PHE A 416 -22.55 -14.11 6.28
C PHE A 416 -23.45 -15.35 6.27
N ASP A 417 -22.80 -16.48 6.01
CA ASP A 417 -23.40 -17.78 6.22
C ASP A 417 -23.62 -18.08 7.73
N TYR A 418 -24.35 -19.14 8.00
CA TYR A 418 -24.68 -19.52 9.35
C TYR A 418 -23.46 -19.76 10.26
N ARG A 419 -22.40 -20.39 9.73
CA ARG A 419 -21.20 -20.73 10.51
C ARG A 419 -20.41 -19.47 10.89
N ASN A 420 -20.21 -18.58 9.94
CA ASN A 420 -19.50 -17.32 10.19
C ASN A 420 -20.32 -16.37 11.11
N LYS A 421 -21.64 -16.41 11.06
CA LYS A 421 -22.50 -15.69 12.05
C LYS A 421 -22.25 -16.20 13.47
N TYR A 422 -22.12 -17.51 13.66
CA TYR A 422 -21.78 -18.05 14.98
C TYR A 422 -20.37 -17.67 15.43
N ALA A 423 -19.41 -17.63 14.53
CA ALA A 423 -18.06 -17.17 14.85
C ALA A 423 -18.07 -15.73 15.39
N ILE A 424 -18.87 -14.84 14.78
CA ILE A 424 -19.07 -13.47 15.26
C ILE A 424 -19.72 -13.45 16.64
N ILE A 425 -20.79 -14.25 16.85
CA ILE A 425 -21.47 -14.35 18.15
C ILE A 425 -20.51 -14.76 19.25
N GLU A 426 -19.74 -15.80 19.04
CA GLU A 426 -18.74 -16.28 20.01
C GLU A 426 -17.66 -15.22 20.27
N TYR A 427 -17.21 -14.52 19.24
CA TYR A 427 -16.24 -13.46 19.44
C TYR A 427 -16.80 -12.27 20.24
N LEU A 428 -18.04 -11.87 19.98
CA LEU A 428 -18.72 -10.82 20.77
C LEU A 428 -18.93 -11.24 22.23
N ASN A 429 -19.18 -12.55 22.47
CA ASN A 429 -19.25 -13.09 23.83
C ASN A 429 -17.89 -12.99 24.55
N ASP A 430 -16.79 -13.37 23.89
CA ASP A 430 -15.44 -13.24 24.45
C ASP A 430 -15.12 -11.76 24.80
N LEU A 431 -15.55 -10.83 23.96
CA LEU A 431 -15.38 -9.39 24.22
C LEU A 431 -16.17 -8.91 25.44
N GLN A 432 -17.41 -9.40 25.60
CA GLN A 432 -18.22 -9.09 26.78
C GLN A 432 -17.59 -9.64 28.06
N GLU A 433 -17.09 -10.89 28.03
CA GLU A 433 -16.45 -11.55 29.16
C GLU A 433 -15.11 -10.88 29.56
N CYS A 434 -14.40 -10.31 28.59
CA CYS A 434 -13.19 -9.51 28.84
C CYS A 434 -13.43 -8.32 29.77
N GLY A 435 -14.66 -7.77 29.83
CA GLY A 435 -15.05 -6.70 30.74
C GLY A 435 -14.50 -5.31 30.41
N GLN A 436 -13.53 -5.19 29.55
CA GLN A 436 -12.89 -3.95 29.15
C GLN A 436 -13.75 -3.12 28.20
N PHE A 437 -14.62 -3.79 27.44
CA PHE A 437 -15.45 -3.16 26.44
C PHE A 437 -16.91 -3.11 26.83
N LYS A 438 -17.59 -2.05 26.41
CA LYS A 438 -19.05 -2.01 26.29
C LYS A 438 -19.42 -2.23 24.84
N LEU A 439 -20.41 -3.06 24.58
CA LEU A 439 -20.80 -3.41 23.21
C LEU A 439 -22.19 -2.84 22.91
N LEU A 440 -22.30 -2.09 21.83
CA LEU A 440 -23.57 -1.71 21.23
C LEU A 440 -23.69 -2.43 19.88
N VAL A 441 -24.58 -3.43 19.80
CA VAL A 441 -24.77 -4.18 18.57
C VAL A 441 -26.15 -3.87 18.00
N MET A 442 -26.17 -3.33 16.81
CA MET A 442 -27.38 -2.98 16.06
C MET A 442 -27.56 -3.97 14.91
N THR A 443 -28.73 -4.55 14.76
CA THR A 443 -29.00 -5.49 13.68
C THR A 443 -30.44 -5.46 13.20
N HIS A 444 -30.66 -5.80 11.93
CA HIS A 444 -31.98 -6.07 11.38
C HIS A 444 -32.29 -7.57 11.27
N ASN A 445 -31.30 -8.43 11.53
CA ASN A 445 -31.46 -9.87 11.48
C ASN A 445 -31.97 -10.41 12.82
N PHE A 446 -33.23 -10.83 12.86
CA PHE A 446 -33.88 -11.27 14.09
C PHE A 446 -33.25 -12.58 14.66
N ASP A 447 -32.85 -13.51 13.80
CA ASP A 447 -32.23 -14.75 14.25
C ASP A 447 -30.86 -14.49 14.88
N PHE A 448 -30.07 -13.61 14.29
CA PHE A 448 -28.80 -13.16 14.86
C PHE A 448 -29.03 -12.47 16.21
N TYR A 449 -29.99 -11.52 16.27
CA TYR A 449 -30.34 -10.85 17.50
C TYR A 449 -30.73 -11.83 18.61
N ARG A 450 -31.65 -12.76 18.33
CA ARG A 450 -32.15 -13.74 19.30
C ARG A 450 -31.02 -14.64 19.82
N THR A 451 -30.16 -15.11 18.93
CA THR A 451 -29.05 -16.01 19.28
C THR A 451 -28.00 -15.27 20.10
N LEU A 452 -27.66 -14.05 19.70
CA LEU A 452 -26.69 -13.20 20.40
C LEU A 452 -27.23 -12.80 21.79
N ALA A 453 -28.50 -12.36 21.88
CA ALA A 453 -29.13 -12.03 23.17
C ALA A 453 -29.11 -13.18 24.16
N SER A 454 -29.38 -14.40 23.67
CA SER A 454 -29.28 -15.62 24.49
C SER A 454 -27.84 -15.91 24.93
N ARG A 455 -26.87 -15.75 24.03
CA ARG A 455 -25.46 -16.04 24.29
C ARG A 455 -24.83 -15.05 25.27
N LEU A 456 -25.18 -13.78 25.15
CA LEU A 456 -24.71 -12.71 26.04
C LEU A 456 -25.50 -12.58 27.33
N ASN A 457 -26.50 -13.42 27.57
CA ASN A 457 -27.40 -13.39 28.74
C ASN A 457 -28.05 -12.00 28.94
N ILE A 458 -28.48 -11.37 27.85
CA ILE A 458 -29.13 -10.05 27.91
C ILE A 458 -30.58 -10.22 28.37
N PRO A 459 -31.02 -9.51 29.44
CA PRO A 459 -32.41 -9.53 29.87
C PRO A 459 -33.34 -9.10 28.72
N ARG A 460 -34.47 -9.79 28.58
CA ARG A 460 -35.53 -9.35 27.70
C ARG A 460 -36.31 -8.22 28.42
N GLU A 461 -36.17 -7.03 27.94
CA GLU A 461 -37.09 -5.92 28.32
C GLU A 461 -38.32 -5.89 27.43
#